data_a8e15fb610eeb80b155903369b9bbf5e
#
_entry.id   a8e15fb610eeb80b155903369b9bbf5e
#
_cell.length_a   1.000
_cell.length_b   1.000
_cell.length_c   1.000
_cell.angle_alpha   90.00
_cell.angle_beta   90.00
_cell.angle_gamma   90.00
#
_symmetry.space_group_name_H-M   'P 1'
#
loop_
_entity.id
_entity.type
_entity.pdbx_description
1 polymer ?
#
loop_
_entity_poly.entity_id
_entity_poly.type
_entity_poly.pdbx_seq_one_letter_code
_entity_poly.pdbx_strand_id
1 'polypeptide(L)'
;VVDSLTKRRLSGAELDALVRRVLGVPLAEHVELTEGMFNTAYRLTAADGRVTVLKVAPPPDVPLLTHERDLMRTEALAFELMTARGLPVPEVLLHEDGLLLMTALHGVPWMSVRPGLSDAEQGALRRELGTIVRDLHRITGDVFGYVQGPNAATWREAFTKMVDAVLADADRFGVELPDVRPAFEARAHLLDEVTEPVFVHFDLWEGNIFLADGHIEGIIDPERALFGDPLAEIASVALFADLDDDYKSGYGVEGFTEAEEIRIALYRAYLCLVMIVEGVPRGYAGEEREAHVRFFREKLAEYLEL
;
A
#
# COMPACT_ATOMS: atom_id res chain seq x y z
N VAL A 1 -17.29 -11.45 5.34
CA VAL A 1 -17.36 -10.32 4.39
C VAL A 1 -17.64 -9.07 5.21
N VAL A 2 -16.67 -8.19 5.33
CA VAL A 2 -16.89 -6.89 5.96
C VAL A 2 -17.60 -6.01 4.94
N ASP A 3 -18.85 -5.66 5.21
CA ASP A 3 -19.62 -4.73 4.37
C ASP A 3 -19.17 -3.29 4.74
N SER A 4 -18.10 -2.83 4.08
CA SER A 4 -17.54 -1.50 4.31
C SER A 4 -18.41 -0.44 3.64
N LEU A 5 -18.55 0.73 4.28
CA LEU A 5 -19.22 1.90 3.71
C LEU A 5 -18.56 2.39 2.42
N THR A 6 -17.31 2.00 2.18
CA THR A 6 -16.54 2.39 0.99
C THR A 6 -16.91 1.60 -0.27
N LYS A 7 -17.73 0.56 -0.18
CA LYS A 7 -18.06 -0.31 -1.33
C LYS A 7 -19.09 0.31 -2.27
N ARG A 8 -18.68 0.64 -3.50
CA ARG A 8 -19.53 1.05 -4.62
C ARG A 8 -19.62 -0.09 -5.63
N ARG A 9 -20.76 -0.73 -5.76
CA ARG A 9 -20.98 -1.85 -6.68
C ARG A 9 -21.52 -1.40 -8.01
N LEU A 10 -21.07 -2.00 -9.10
CA LEU A 10 -21.57 -1.84 -10.45
C LEU A 10 -22.45 -3.02 -10.84
N SER A 11 -23.49 -2.75 -11.64
CA SER A 11 -24.34 -3.78 -12.24
C SER A 11 -23.60 -4.54 -13.34
N GLY A 12 -24.03 -5.78 -13.64
CA GLY A 12 -23.46 -6.55 -14.74
C GLY A 12 -23.55 -5.84 -16.10
N ALA A 13 -24.58 -5.00 -16.31
CA ALA A 13 -24.72 -4.20 -17.53
C ALA A 13 -23.65 -3.10 -17.64
N GLU A 14 -23.35 -2.42 -16.53
CA GLU A 14 -22.28 -1.41 -16.48
C GLU A 14 -20.89 -2.05 -16.69
N LEU A 15 -20.66 -3.21 -16.09
CA LEU A 15 -19.43 -3.98 -16.29
C LEU A 15 -19.28 -4.43 -17.74
N ASP A 16 -20.34 -4.95 -18.39
CA ASP A 16 -20.30 -5.36 -19.81
C ASP A 16 -20.04 -4.15 -20.73
N ALA A 17 -20.71 -3.01 -20.47
CA ALA A 17 -20.47 -1.79 -21.23
C ALA A 17 -19.02 -1.31 -21.15
N LEU A 18 -18.41 -1.37 -19.95
CA LEU A 18 -17.01 -1.01 -19.74
C LEU A 18 -16.06 -1.96 -20.50
N VAL A 19 -16.26 -3.28 -20.37
CA VAL A 19 -15.44 -4.29 -21.05
C VAL A 19 -15.53 -4.13 -22.57
N ARG A 20 -16.73 -3.93 -23.13
CA ARG A 20 -16.90 -3.66 -24.57
C ARG A 20 -16.17 -2.40 -25.03
N ARG A 21 -16.23 -1.34 -24.24
CA ARG A 21 -15.58 -0.08 -24.58
C ARG A 21 -14.05 -0.21 -24.60
N VAL A 22 -13.47 -0.89 -23.63
CA VAL A 22 -12.00 -0.98 -23.49
C VAL A 22 -11.41 -2.14 -24.27
N LEU A 23 -12.04 -3.31 -24.24
CA LEU A 23 -11.51 -4.53 -24.85
C LEU A 23 -12.11 -4.84 -26.22
N GLY A 24 -13.20 -4.19 -26.62
CA GLY A 24 -13.88 -4.40 -27.90
C GLY A 24 -14.71 -5.69 -27.99
N VAL A 25 -14.87 -6.43 -26.90
CA VAL A 25 -15.59 -7.70 -26.82
C VAL A 25 -16.54 -7.73 -25.63
N PRO A 26 -17.61 -8.57 -25.62
CA PRO A 26 -18.51 -8.66 -24.49
C PRO A 26 -17.85 -9.25 -23.25
N LEU A 27 -18.41 -8.91 -22.08
CA LEU A 27 -18.13 -9.58 -20.83
C LEU A 27 -18.74 -10.99 -20.84
N ALA A 28 -17.96 -12.01 -20.48
CA ALA A 28 -18.43 -13.39 -20.33
C ALA A 28 -18.81 -13.70 -18.87
N GLU A 29 -17.97 -13.25 -17.93
CA GLU A 29 -18.14 -13.53 -16.51
C GLU A 29 -17.57 -12.39 -15.66
N HIS A 30 -18.14 -12.14 -14.49
CA HIS A 30 -17.59 -11.26 -13.49
C HIS A 30 -17.74 -11.86 -12.09
N VAL A 31 -16.73 -11.61 -11.25
CA VAL A 31 -16.71 -12.02 -9.84
C VAL A 31 -16.25 -10.84 -9.00
N GLU A 32 -17.01 -10.47 -7.97
CA GLU A 32 -16.56 -9.48 -6.99
C GLU A 32 -15.45 -10.09 -6.13
N LEU A 33 -14.31 -9.41 -6.03
CA LEU A 33 -13.21 -9.77 -5.15
C LEU A 33 -13.48 -9.16 -3.77
N THR A 34 -13.81 -10.00 -2.80
CA THR A 34 -14.31 -9.56 -1.48
C THR A 34 -13.20 -9.41 -0.43
N GLU A 35 -11.96 -9.72 -0.76
CA GLU A 35 -10.82 -9.65 0.16
C GLU A 35 -10.30 -8.22 0.37
N GLY A 36 -10.47 -7.33 -0.62
CA GLY A 36 -10.11 -5.92 -0.50
C GLY A 36 -11.03 -5.16 0.45
N MET A 37 -10.45 -4.36 1.35
CA MET A 37 -11.22 -3.67 2.41
C MET A 37 -11.71 -2.27 2.02
N PHE A 38 -11.08 -1.60 1.05
CA PHE A 38 -11.39 -0.22 0.69
C PHE A 38 -12.17 -0.11 -0.62
N ASN A 39 -11.55 -0.38 -1.75
CA ASN A 39 -12.19 -0.33 -3.06
C ASN A 39 -13.10 -1.53 -3.31
N THR A 40 -14.16 -1.37 -4.13
CA THR A 40 -14.80 -2.54 -4.73
C THR A 40 -13.94 -3.03 -5.88
N ALA A 41 -13.66 -4.32 -5.93
CA ALA A 41 -12.86 -4.91 -7.00
C ALA A 41 -13.61 -6.05 -7.69
N TYR A 42 -13.45 -6.16 -8.99
CA TYR A 42 -14.03 -7.23 -9.81
C TYR A 42 -12.96 -7.89 -10.66
N ARG A 43 -12.98 -9.22 -10.71
CA ARG A 43 -12.32 -9.98 -11.76
C ARG A 43 -13.30 -10.11 -12.92
N LEU A 44 -12.89 -9.66 -14.11
CA LEU A 44 -13.71 -9.62 -15.31
C LEU A 44 -13.09 -10.54 -16.36
N THR A 45 -13.87 -11.50 -16.87
CA THR A 45 -13.46 -12.39 -17.97
C THR A 45 -14.20 -11.96 -19.23
N ALA A 46 -13.46 -11.54 -20.24
CA ALA A 46 -14.02 -11.17 -21.55
C ALA A 46 -14.30 -12.42 -22.40
N ALA A 47 -15.17 -12.30 -23.41
CA ALA A 47 -15.59 -13.43 -24.27
C ALA A 47 -14.43 -14.04 -25.09
N ASP A 48 -13.33 -13.33 -25.28
CA ASP A 48 -12.12 -13.81 -25.93
C ASP A 48 -11.11 -14.45 -24.96
N GLY A 49 -11.48 -14.59 -23.68
CA GLY A 49 -10.67 -15.20 -22.63
C GLY A 49 -9.71 -14.25 -21.90
N ARG A 50 -9.59 -12.99 -22.31
CA ARG A 50 -8.80 -12.01 -21.54
C ARG A 50 -9.41 -11.80 -20.17
N VAL A 51 -8.56 -11.73 -19.14
CA VAL A 51 -8.96 -11.50 -17.78
C VAL A 51 -8.37 -10.16 -17.30
N THR A 52 -9.21 -9.35 -16.68
CA THR A 52 -8.83 -8.05 -16.14
C THR A 52 -9.35 -7.88 -14.71
N VAL A 53 -8.76 -6.95 -13.96
CA VAL A 53 -9.24 -6.53 -12.64
C VAL A 53 -9.70 -5.08 -12.75
N LEU A 54 -10.93 -4.84 -12.30
CA LEU A 54 -11.50 -3.50 -12.18
C LEU A 54 -11.57 -3.13 -10.70
N LYS A 55 -10.94 -2.03 -10.32
CA LYS A 55 -11.18 -1.36 -9.03
C LYS A 55 -12.18 -0.20 -9.24
N VAL A 56 -13.07 -0.04 -8.28
CA VAL A 56 -14.10 1.02 -8.26
C VAL A 56 -13.92 1.81 -6.97
N ALA A 57 -13.67 3.11 -7.10
CA ALA A 57 -13.50 4.02 -5.97
C ALA A 57 -14.77 4.08 -5.10
N PRO A 58 -14.64 4.39 -3.80
CA PRO A 58 -15.75 4.62 -2.91
C PRO A 58 -16.74 5.67 -3.44
N PRO A 59 -17.99 5.66 -2.96
CA PRO A 59 -18.91 6.77 -3.19
C PRO A 59 -18.31 8.11 -2.71
N PRO A 60 -18.60 9.24 -3.37
CA PRO A 60 -17.95 10.53 -3.06
C PRO A 60 -18.30 11.07 -1.67
N ASP A 61 -19.42 10.64 -1.09
CA ASP A 61 -19.91 11.11 0.21
C ASP A 61 -19.42 10.29 1.41
N VAL A 62 -18.58 9.28 1.17
CA VAL A 62 -18.04 8.42 2.24
C VAL A 62 -16.94 9.18 2.99
N PRO A 63 -16.94 9.14 4.34
CA PRO A 63 -15.87 9.70 5.13
C PRO A 63 -14.55 8.97 4.85
N LEU A 64 -13.52 9.72 4.48
CA LEU A 64 -12.18 9.20 4.18
C LEU A 64 -11.13 9.87 5.05
N LEU A 65 -10.01 9.20 5.29
CA LEU A 65 -8.84 9.85 5.86
C LEU A 65 -8.26 10.87 4.86
N THR A 66 -7.51 11.82 5.37
CA THR A 66 -6.93 12.90 4.55
C THR A 66 -6.09 12.37 3.38
N HIS A 67 -5.31 11.29 3.62
CA HIS A 67 -4.47 10.67 2.59
C HIS A 67 -5.23 9.71 1.65
N GLU A 68 -6.48 9.34 1.96
CA GLU A 68 -7.29 8.41 1.14
C GLU A 68 -8.02 9.08 -0.02
N ARG A 69 -7.75 10.36 -0.28
CA ARG A 69 -8.33 11.07 -1.42
C ARG A 69 -7.54 10.73 -2.69
N ASP A 70 -8.26 10.55 -3.79
CA ASP A 70 -7.69 10.30 -5.13
C ASP A 70 -6.75 9.06 -5.21
N LEU A 71 -6.96 8.04 -4.37
CA LEU A 71 -6.14 6.83 -4.34
C LEU A 71 -6.08 6.11 -5.69
N MET A 72 -7.17 6.10 -6.48
CA MET A 72 -7.16 5.52 -7.83
C MET A 72 -6.16 6.21 -8.76
N ARG A 73 -6.03 7.53 -8.67
CA ARG A 73 -5.04 8.29 -9.43
C ARG A 73 -3.61 7.95 -8.96
N THR A 74 -3.43 7.83 -7.66
CA THR A 74 -2.14 7.43 -7.07
C THR A 74 -1.73 6.06 -7.56
N GLU A 75 -2.64 5.08 -7.49
CA GLU A 75 -2.40 3.71 -7.92
C GLU A 75 -2.11 3.64 -9.43
N ALA A 76 -2.88 4.33 -10.27
CA ALA A 76 -2.64 4.37 -11.72
C ALA A 76 -1.26 4.94 -12.05
N LEU A 77 -0.90 6.10 -11.47
CA LEU A 77 0.42 6.71 -11.67
C LEU A 77 1.56 5.81 -11.16
N ALA A 78 1.37 5.18 -10.01
CA ALA A 78 2.35 4.25 -9.45
C ALA A 78 2.61 3.08 -10.41
N PHE A 79 1.56 2.45 -10.95
CA PHE A 79 1.71 1.39 -11.95
C PHE A 79 2.41 1.89 -13.22
N GLU A 80 2.09 3.09 -13.72
CA GLU A 80 2.77 3.67 -14.88
C GLU A 80 4.27 3.86 -14.63
N LEU A 81 4.66 4.40 -13.47
CA LEU A 81 6.06 4.59 -13.09
C LEU A 81 6.81 3.26 -12.94
N MET A 82 6.18 2.28 -12.31
CA MET A 82 6.76 0.95 -12.12
C MET A 82 6.89 0.19 -13.45
N THR A 83 5.88 0.26 -14.31
CA THR A 83 5.90 -0.33 -15.66
C THR A 83 7.01 0.28 -16.52
N ALA A 84 7.19 1.61 -16.46
CA ALA A 84 8.27 2.30 -17.19
C ALA A 84 9.68 1.86 -16.76
N ARG A 85 9.81 1.25 -15.59
CA ARG A 85 11.05 0.63 -15.08
C ARG A 85 11.14 -0.87 -15.33
N GLY A 86 10.13 -1.46 -15.96
CA GLY A 86 10.07 -2.91 -16.20
C GLY A 86 9.85 -3.73 -14.94
N LEU A 87 9.29 -3.12 -13.89
CA LEU A 87 8.94 -3.82 -12.66
C LEU A 87 7.70 -4.69 -12.86
N PRO A 88 7.58 -5.82 -12.15
CA PRO A 88 6.46 -6.75 -12.28
C PRO A 88 5.20 -6.15 -11.64
N VAL A 89 4.33 -5.57 -12.44
CA VAL A 89 3.06 -4.98 -12.02
C VAL A 89 1.99 -5.18 -13.09
N PRO A 90 0.69 -5.10 -12.75
CA PRO A 90 -0.39 -5.06 -13.74
C PRO A 90 -0.24 -3.87 -14.70
N GLU A 91 -0.61 -4.07 -15.96
CA GLU A 91 -0.73 -3.00 -16.95
C GLU A 91 -2.05 -2.26 -16.76
N VAL A 92 -2.02 -0.92 -16.68
CA VAL A 92 -3.22 -0.08 -16.63
C VAL A 92 -3.83 0.01 -18.02
N LEU A 93 -5.08 -0.44 -18.15
CA LEU A 93 -5.86 -0.38 -19.39
C LEU A 93 -6.79 0.82 -19.47
N LEU A 94 -7.26 1.30 -18.31
CA LEU A 94 -8.11 2.47 -18.17
C LEU A 94 -8.00 3.05 -16.76
N HIS A 95 -7.92 4.38 -16.69
CA HIS A 95 -8.11 5.13 -15.44
C HIS A 95 -9.00 6.35 -15.74
N GLU A 96 -10.22 6.37 -15.19
CA GLU A 96 -11.17 7.49 -15.32
C GLU A 96 -12.31 7.38 -14.29
N ASP A 97 -12.90 8.49 -13.91
CA ASP A 97 -14.16 8.56 -13.13
C ASP A 97 -14.23 7.63 -11.90
N GLY A 98 -13.09 7.44 -11.22
CA GLY A 98 -12.98 6.54 -10.08
C GLY A 98 -13.01 5.05 -10.47
N LEU A 99 -12.66 4.73 -11.71
CA LEU A 99 -12.47 3.38 -12.22
C LEU A 99 -11.00 3.17 -12.60
N LEU A 100 -10.43 2.05 -12.20
CA LEU A 100 -9.10 1.61 -12.61
C LEU A 100 -9.21 0.18 -13.13
N LEU A 101 -9.08 0.01 -14.45
CA LEU A 101 -9.06 -1.30 -15.11
C LEU A 101 -7.61 -1.67 -15.45
N MET A 102 -7.20 -2.87 -15.06
CA MET A 102 -5.85 -3.37 -15.26
C MET A 102 -5.85 -4.83 -15.72
N THR A 103 -4.74 -5.31 -16.24
CA THR A 103 -4.54 -6.74 -16.50
C THR A 103 -4.59 -7.53 -15.20
N ALA A 104 -5.11 -8.77 -15.27
CA ALA A 104 -5.09 -9.65 -14.10
C ALA A 104 -3.76 -10.40 -14.03
N LEU A 105 -3.22 -10.55 -12.82
CA LEU A 105 -2.17 -11.53 -12.54
C LEU A 105 -2.77 -12.95 -12.52
N HIS A 106 -1.97 -13.95 -12.86
CA HIS A 106 -2.40 -15.35 -12.98
C HIS A 106 -2.10 -16.15 -11.72
N GLY A 107 -1.08 -15.74 -10.97
CA GLY A 107 -0.61 -16.38 -9.76
C GLY A 107 -1.53 -16.16 -8.57
N VAL A 108 -0.98 -16.44 -7.40
CA VAL A 108 -1.69 -16.35 -6.12
C VAL A 108 -0.93 -15.44 -5.15
N PRO A 109 -1.61 -14.78 -4.19
CA PRO A 109 -0.93 -14.00 -3.18
C PRO A 109 0.08 -14.85 -2.39
N TRP A 110 1.29 -14.33 -2.18
CA TRP A 110 2.34 -15.04 -1.44
C TRP A 110 1.88 -15.50 -0.08
N MET A 111 1.16 -14.65 0.66
CA MET A 111 0.61 -14.99 1.96
C MET A 111 -0.22 -16.29 1.95
N SER A 112 -0.95 -16.57 0.86
CA SER A 112 -1.81 -17.76 0.77
C SER A 112 -1.04 -19.07 0.63
N VAL A 113 0.15 -19.04 0.04
CA VAL A 113 0.99 -20.22 -0.21
C VAL A 113 2.18 -20.33 0.73
N ARG A 114 2.50 -19.26 1.46
CA ARG A 114 3.63 -19.20 2.40
C ARG A 114 3.73 -20.40 3.34
N PRO A 115 2.63 -20.93 3.96
CA PRO A 115 2.75 -22.07 4.85
C PRO A 115 3.23 -23.36 4.18
N GLY A 116 3.16 -23.45 2.85
CA GLY A 116 3.59 -24.62 2.08
C GLY A 116 4.99 -24.49 1.47
N LEU A 117 5.63 -23.30 1.57
CA LEU A 117 6.95 -23.07 1.03
C LEU A 117 8.06 -23.51 2.01
N SER A 118 9.11 -24.13 1.50
CA SER A 118 10.33 -24.39 2.25
C SER A 118 11.09 -23.10 2.58
N ASP A 119 11.96 -23.13 3.59
CA ASP A 119 12.82 -21.98 3.95
C ASP A 119 13.68 -21.52 2.77
N ALA A 120 14.17 -22.44 1.93
CA ALA A 120 14.96 -22.12 0.76
C ALA A 120 14.15 -21.37 -0.31
N GLU A 121 12.89 -21.77 -0.55
CA GLU A 121 11.97 -21.08 -1.47
C GLU A 121 11.59 -19.71 -0.94
N GLN A 122 11.28 -19.60 0.35
CA GLN A 122 11.02 -18.32 1.00
C GLN A 122 12.22 -17.39 0.91
N GLY A 123 13.42 -17.87 1.21
CA GLY A 123 14.65 -17.08 1.11
C GLY A 123 14.93 -16.62 -0.34
N ALA A 124 14.64 -17.46 -1.33
CA ALA A 124 14.78 -17.06 -2.75
C ALA A 124 13.81 -15.93 -3.11
N LEU A 125 12.53 -16.03 -2.71
CA LEU A 125 11.52 -15.00 -2.93
C LEU A 125 11.82 -13.70 -2.17
N ARG A 126 12.36 -13.79 -0.95
CA ARG A 126 12.79 -12.61 -0.18
C ARG A 126 13.96 -11.88 -0.88
N ARG A 127 14.93 -12.61 -1.44
CA ARG A 127 16.02 -12.01 -2.24
C ARG A 127 15.49 -11.37 -3.52
N GLU A 128 14.56 -12.03 -4.21
CA GLU A 128 13.91 -11.50 -5.40
C GLU A 128 13.15 -10.21 -5.08
N LEU A 129 12.37 -10.17 -4.00
CA LEU A 129 11.66 -8.97 -3.52
C LEU A 129 12.65 -7.84 -3.22
N GLY A 130 13.74 -8.12 -2.49
CA GLY A 130 14.79 -7.12 -2.22
C GLY A 130 15.36 -6.52 -3.50
N THR A 131 15.57 -7.33 -4.54
CA THR A 131 16.04 -6.87 -5.84
C THR A 131 15.01 -5.97 -6.54
N ILE A 132 13.75 -6.35 -6.52
CA ILE A 132 12.65 -5.57 -7.10
C ILE A 132 12.54 -4.21 -6.38
N VAL A 133 12.58 -4.20 -5.05
CA VAL A 133 12.49 -2.95 -4.25
C VAL A 133 13.70 -2.05 -4.47
N ARG A 134 14.91 -2.61 -4.60
CA ARG A 134 16.09 -1.82 -4.98
C ARG A 134 15.90 -1.13 -6.34
N ASP A 135 15.29 -1.80 -7.30
CA ASP A 135 15.03 -1.24 -8.62
C ASP A 135 13.85 -0.25 -8.59
N LEU A 136 12.85 -0.48 -7.73
CA LEU A 136 11.76 0.46 -7.42
C LEU A 136 12.33 1.79 -6.89
N HIS A 137 13.27 1.73 -5.95
CA HIS A 137 13.89 2.90 -5.35
C HIS A 137 14.82 3.69 -6.28
N ARG A 138 14.97 3.31 -7.55
CA ARG A 138 15.58 4.13 -8.61
C ARG A 138 14.60 5.09 -9.27
N ILE A 139 13.32 5.02 -8.91
CA ILE A 139 12.32 6.00 -9.32
C ILE A 139 12.40 7.16 -8.34
N THR A 140 12.69 8.37 -8.83
CA THR A 140 12.79 9.57 -8.02
C THR A 140 11.75 10.60 -8.46
N GLY A 141 11.37 11.49 -7.53
CA GLY A 141 10.43 12.58 -7.76
C GLY A 141 11.08 13.95 -7.55
N ASP A 142 10.30 15.00 -7.75
CA ASP A 142 10.73 16.39 -7.57
C ASP A 142 10.38 16.95 -6.19
N VAL A 143 9.44 16.29 -5.47
CA VAL A 143 8.90 16.74 -4.18
C VAL A 143 8.65 15.56 -3.26
N PHE A 144 8.64 15.80 -1.95
CA PHE A 144 8.36 14.80 -0.93
C PHE A 144 6.88 14.76 -0.56
N GLY A 145 6.39 13.58 -0.18
CA GLY A 145 5.04 13.34 0.32
C GLY A 145 4.27 12.31 -0.49
N TYR A 146 3.00 12.10 -0.15
CA TYR A 146 2.11 11.24 -0.92
C TYR A 146 1.95 11.74 -2.36
N VAL A 147 1.77 10.82 -3.31
CA VAL A 147 1.56 11.15 -4.72
C VAL A 147 0.40 12.14 -4.91
N GLN A 148 -0.68 11.98 -4.17
CA GLN A 148 -1.85 12.88 -4.19
C GLN A 148 -1.65 14.18 -3.38
N GLY A 149 -0.52 14.31 -2.66
CA GLY A 149 -0.21 15.45 -1.82
C GLY A 149 -0.89 15.44 -0.44
N PRO A 150 -0.70 16.48 0.35
CA PRO A 150 0.13 17.66 0.09
C PRO A 150 1.63 17.33 0.07
N ASN A 151 2.36 18.00 -0.81
CA ASN A 151 3.80 17.83 -0.98
C ASN A 151 4.60 18.87 -0.18
N ALA A 152 5.92 18.62 -0.02
CA ALA A 152 6.86 19.52 0.62
C ALA A 152 8.23 19.49 -0.06
N ALA A 153 9.05 20.51 0.23
CA ALA A 153 10.40 20.60 -0.30
C ALA A 153 11.42 19.73 0.44
N THR A 154 11.10 19.30 1.67
CA THR A 154 11.95 18.43 2.50
C THR A 154 11.14 17.25 3.02
N TRP A 155 11.82 16.13 3.27
CA TRP A 155 11.17 14.96 3.86
C TRP A 155 10.65 15.23 5.27
N ARG A 156 11.41 15.96 6.10
CA ARG A 156 10.95 16.35 7.44
C ARG A 156 9.60 17.06 7.38
N GLU A 157 9.46 18.07 6.51
CA GLU A 157 8.20 18.79 6.36
C GLU A 157 7.07 17.90 5.86
N ALA A 158 7.34 17.06 4.85
CA ALA A 158 6.35 16.14 4.29
C ALA A 158 5.88 15.14 5.33
N PHE A 159 6.79 14.46 6.03
CA PHE A 159 6.44 13.44 7.02
C PHE A 159 5.75 14.06 8.24
N THR A 160 6.15 15.26 8.69
CA THR A 160 5.43 15.98 9.74
C THR A 160 3.99 16.27 9.33
N LYS A 161 3.74 16.74 8.09
CA LYS A 161 2.38 16.95 7.56
C LYS A 161 1.57 15.64 7.51
N MET A 162 2.21 14.52 7.17
CA MET A 162 1.55 13.21 7.15
C MET A 162 1.11 12.78 8.56
N VAL A 163 1.97 12.94 9.56
CA VAL A 163 1.65 12.66 10.97
C VAL A 163 0.54 13.60 11.47
N ASP A 164 0.64 14.90 11.21
CA ASP A 164 -0.38 15.89 11.60
C ASP A 164 -1.73 15.59 10.98
N ALA A 165 -1.77 15.15 9.72
CA ALA A 165 -3.00 14.79 9.03
C ALA A 165 -3.70 13.59 9.70
N VAL A 166 -2.96 12.54 10.04
CA VAL A 166 -3.52 11.36 10.73
C VAL A 166 -4.01 11.71 12.13
N LEU A 167 -3.31 12.58 12.86
CA LEU A 167 -3.75 13.04 14.19
C LEU A 167 -5.02 13.90 14.09
N ALA A 168 -5.11 14.78 13.09
CA ALA A 168 -6.33 15.56 12.82
C ALA A 168 -7.49 14.67 12.38
N ASP A 169 -7.23 13.61 11.61
CA ASP A 169 -8.24 12.61 11.25
C ASP A 169 -8.71 11.83 12.50
N ALA A 170 -7.83 11.48 13.43
CA ALA A 170 -8.20 10.85 14.69
C ALA A 170 -9.16 11.74 15.48
N ASP A 171 -8.85 13.03 15.64
CA ASP A 171 -9.73 14.00 16.30
C ASP A 171 -11.08 14.10 15.59
N ARG A 172 -11.08 14.21 14.27
CA ARG A 172 -12.30 14.30 13.43
C ARG A 172 -13.22 13.12 13.58
N PHE A 173 -12.66 11.90 13.71
CA PHE A 173 -13.41 10.66 13.84
C PHE A 173 -13.60 10.20 15.30
N GLY A 174 -13.15 10.98 16.28
CA GLY A 174 -13.27 10.65 17.70
C GLY A 174 -12.45 9.44 18.12
N VAL A 175 -11.31 9.21 17.47
CA VAL A 175 -10.37 8.14 17.83
C VAL A 175 -9.37 8.66 18.84
N GLU A 176 -9.42 8.14 20.07
CA GLU A 176 -8.41 8.49 21.08
C GLU A 176 -7.05 7.90 20.70
N LEU A 177 -6.01 8.73 20.67
CA LEU A 177 -4.61 8.35 20.49
C LEU A 177 -3.77 8.79 21.69
N PRO A 178 -2.66 8.10 22.00
CA PRO A 178 -1.68 8.64 22.93
C PRO A 178 -1.06 9.93 22.37
N ASP A 179 -0.50 10.77 23.23
CA ASP A 179 0.26 11.95 22.79
C ASP A 179 1.61 11.50 22.18
N VAL A 180 1.63 11.35 20.87
CA VAL A 180 2.80 10.88 20.11
C VAL A 180 3.70 12.02 19.62
N ARG A 181 3.21 13.28 19.60
CA ARG A 181 3.95 14.43 19.07
C ARG A 181 5.35 14.60 19.67
N PRO A 182 5.54 14.55 20.98
CA PRO A 182 6.89 14.71 21.56
C PRO A 182 7.89 13.67 21.04
N ALA A 183 7.44 12.43 20.83
CA ALA A 183 8.31 11.37 20.33
C ALA A 183 8.74 11.58 18.86
N PHE A 184 7.82 12.04 18.00
CA PHE A 184 8.13 12.40 16.62
C PHE A 184 9.01 13.66 16.54
N GLU A 185 8.70 14.71 17.29
CA GLU A 185 9.45 15.98 17.31
C GLU A 185 10.89 15.79 17.77
N ALA A 186 11.12 15.00 18.82
CA ALA A 186 12.45 14.72 19.34
C ALA A 186 13.39 14.08 18.29
N ARG A 187 12.83 13.31 17.34
CA ARG A 187 13.57 12.56 16.33
C ARG A 187 13.48 13.18 14.93
N ALA A 188 12.68 14.25 14.75
CA ALA A 188 12.42 14.86 13.45
C ALA A 188 13.69 15.33 12.73
N HIS A 189 14.76 15.69 13.47
CA HIS A 189 16.03 16.10 12.90
C HIS A 189 16.71 15.00 12.06
N LEU A 190 16.45 13.71 12.32
CA LEU A 190 16.98 12.60 11.56
C LEU A 190 16.39 12.51 10.17
N LEU A 191 15.20 13.07 9.94
CA LEU A 191 14.56 13.13 8.64
C LEU A 191 15.24 14.10 7.67
N ASP A 192 16.12 14.98 8.15
CA ASP A 192 16.92 15.89 7.32
C ASP A 192 18.03 15.17 6.56
N GLU A 193 18.37 13.94 6.95
CA GLU A 193 19.33 13.11 6.22
C GLU A 193 18.77 12.65 4.87
N VAL A 194 17.45 12.69 4.68
CA VAL A 194 16.77 12.29 3.45
C VAL A 194 16.71 13.47 2.49
N THR A 195 17.56 13.45 1.48
CA THR A 195 17.75 14.57 0.54
C THR A 195 17.18 14.33 -0.84
N GLU A 196 16.79 13.11 -1.17
CA GLU A 196 16.22 12.72 -2.47
C GLU A 196 14.85 12.07 -2.26
N PRO A 197 13.80 12.55 -2.96
CA PRO A 197 12.46 11.95 -2.90
C PRO A 197 12.44 10.68 -3.74
N VAL A 198 12.58 9.52 -3.09
CA VAL A 198 12.55 8.20 -3.70
C VAL A 198 11.13 7.66 -3.67
N PHE A 199 10.71 6.99 -4.74
CA PHE A 199 9.39 6.33 -4.79
C PHE A 199 9.34 5.14 -3.84
N VAL A 200 8.29 5.10 -3.02
CA VAL A 200 8.00 4.05 -2.03
C VAL A 200 6.57 3.58 -2.26
N HIS A 201 6.34 2.28 -2.32
CA HIS A 201 5.02 1.67 -2.44
C HIS A 201 4.19 1.83 -1.16
N PHE A 202 4.85 1.68 -0.03
CA PHE A 202 4.34 1.90 1.33
C PHE A 202 3.19 0.99 1.80
N ASP A 203 2.91 -0.08 1.03
CA ASP A 203 1.98 -1.16 1.41
C ASP A 203 2.47 -2.52 0.84
N LEU A 204 3.78 -2.76 0.89
CA LEU A 204 4.44 -3.90 0.26
C LEU A 204 4.57 -5.10 1.21
N TRP A 205 3.47 -5.74 1.51
CA TRP A 205 3.40 -6.95 2.31
C TRP A 205 3.00 -8.18 1.46
N GLU A 206 3.16 -9.38 1.99
CA GLU A 206 2.98 -10.63 1.23
C GLU A 206 1.57 -10.82 0.61
N GLY A 207 0.55 -10.10 1.09
CA GLY A 207 -0.78 -10.11 0.50
C GLY A 207 -0.87 -9.35 -0.82
N ASN A 208 0.00 -8.36 -1.02
CA ASN A 208 0.07 -7.53 -2.23
C ASN A 208 1.12 -8.02 -3.24
N ILE A 209 1.73 -9.20 -3.00
CA ILE A 209 2.74 -9.81 -3.87
C ILE A 209 2.19 -11.13 -4.41
N PHE A 210 2.10 -11.27 -5.72
CA PHE A 210 1.60 -12.45 -6.40
C PHE A 210 2.74 -13.32 -6.90
N LEU A 211 2.60 -14.63 -6.71
CA LEU A 211 3.58 -15.64 -7.11
C LEU A 211 3.02 -16.53 -8.22
N ALA A 212 3.84 -16.77 -9.24
CA ALA A 212 3.62 -17.78 -10.27
C ALA A 212 4.93 -18.52 -10.53
N ASP A 213 4.88 -19.83 -10.73
CA ASP A 213 6.03 -20.68 -11.08
C ASP A 213 7.26 -20.51 -10.17
N GLY A 214 7.04 -20.22 -8.88
CA GLY A 214 8.09 -20.05 -7.88
C GLY A 214 8.80 -18.67 -7.90
N HIS A 215 8.26 -17.69 -8.61
CA HIS A 215 8.78 -16.33 -8.74
C HIS A 215 7.70 -15.28 -8.44
N ILE A 216 8.12 -14.04 -8.21
CA ILE A 216 7.22 -12.90 -8.08
C ILE A 216 6.69 -12.54 -9.48
N GLU A 217 5.40 -12.83 -9.73
CA GLU A 217 4.72 -12.46 -10.97
C GLU A 217 4.37 -10.97 -10.98
N GLY A 218 3.96 -10.44 -9.82
CA GLY A 218 3.57 -9.05 -9.77
C GLY A 218 3.27 -8.52 -8.38
N ILE A 219 3.34 -7.19 -8.28
CA ILE A 219 3.02 -6.41 -7.08
C ILE A 219 1.79 -5.57 -7.39
N ILE A 220 0.86 -5.51 -6.44
CA ILE A 220 -0.40 -4.79 -6.56
C ILE A 220 -0.59 -3.80 -5.41
N ASP A 221 -1.57 -2.93 -5.53
CA ASP A 221 -2.08 -2.05 -4.48
C ASP A 221 -1.12 -0.94 -4.02
N PRO A 222 -0.46 -0.19 -4.93
CA PRO A 222 0.39 0.95 -4.60
C PRO A 222 -0.42 2.22 -4.25
N GLU A 223 -1.62 2.08 -3.68
CA GLU A 223 -2.50 3.22 -3.38
C GLU A 223 -1.94 4.15 -2.29
N ARG A 224 -1.02 3.65 -1.45
CA ARG A 224 -0.31 4.43 -0.42
C ARG A 224 1.03 4.99 -0.89
N ALA A 225 1.32 4.93 -2.19
CA ALA A 225 2.60 5.34 -2.72
C ALA A 225 2.94 6.80 -2.41
N LEU A 226 4.21 7.02 -2.14
CA LEU A 226 4.76 8.32 -1.80
C LEU A 226 6.16 8.50 -2.40
N PHE A 227 6.65 9.73 -2.38
CA PHE A 227 8.04 10.05 -2.62
C PHE A 227 8.69 10.49 -1.31
N GLY A 228 9.67 9.74 -0.81
CA GLY A 228 10.25 9.97 0.51
C GLY A 228 11.54 9.21 0.77
N ASP A 229 11.71 8.81 2.04
CA ASP A 229 12.82 7.96 2.47
C ASP A 229 12.59 6.52 1.99
N PRO A 230 13.52 5.90 1.25
CA PRO A 230 13.42 4.49 0.86
C PRO A 230 13.29 3.54 2.07
N LEU A 231 13.73 3.94 3.27
CA LEU A 231 13.55 3.16 4.49
C LEU A 231 12.08 3.06 4.93
N ALA A 232 11.20 3.92 4.43
CA ALA A 232 9.76 3.79 4.68
C ALA A 232 9.18 2.51 4.05
N GLU A 233 9.79 1.97 2.98
CA GLU A 233 9.40 0.67 2.43
C GLU A 233 9.64 -0.48 3.41
N ILE A 234 10.74 -0.40 4.18
CA ILE A 234 11.07 -1.41 5.20
C ILE A 234 9.95 -1.52 6.24
N ALA A 235 9.30 -0.39 6.56
CA ALA A 235 8.17 -0.37 7.49
C ALA A 235 6.98 -1.21 6.98
N SER A 236 6.72 -1.24 5.68
CA SER A 236 5.63 -2.04 5.10
C SER A 236 6.04 -3.50 4.83
N VAL A 237 7.26 -3.74 4.34
CA VAL A 237 7.80 -5.08 4.07
C VAL A 237 7.99 -5.91 5.34
N ALA A 238 8.34 -5.27 6.45
CA ALA A 238 8.64 -5.92 7.74
C ALA A 238 8.02 -5.17 8.92
N LEU A 239 6.71 -4.89 8.84
CA LEU A 239 6.02 -4.05 9.84
C LEU A 239 6.11 -4.57 11.27
N PHE A 240 6.14 -5.91 11.46
CA PHE A 240 6.12 -6.53 12.78
C PHE A 240 7.31 -7.46 13.05
N ALA A 241 8.32 -7.41 12.20
CA ALA A 241 9.49 -8.28 12.27
C ALA A 241 10.75 -7.51 11.90
N ASP A 242 11.89 -8.11 12.23
CA ASP A 242 13.17 -7.67 11.67
C ASP A 242 13.24 -8.03 10.18
N LEU A 243 13.91 -7.20 9.43
CA LEU A 243 14.17 -7.47 8.03
C LEU A 243 15.18 -8.63 7.91
N ASP A 244 14.80 -9.68 7.22
CA ASP A 244 15.61 -10.87 7.06
C ASP A 244 16.84 -10.66 6.16
N ASP A 245 17.86 -11.51 6.32
CA ASP A 245 19.13 -11.39 5.61
C ASP A 245 19.00 -11.71 4.12
N ASP A 246 18.03 -12.53 3.72
CA ASP A 246 17.75 -12.83 2.32
C ASP A 246 17.24 -11.59 1.59
N TYR A 247 16.31 -10.85 2.19
CA TYR A 247 15.85 -9.59 1.63
C TYR A 247 16.98 -8.56 1.57
N LYS A 248 17.74 -8.38 2.68
CA LYS A 248 18.90 -7.47 2.74
C LYS A 248 19.90 -7.76 1.63
N SER A 249 20.20 -9.04 1.41
CA SER A 249 21.10 -9.50 0.34
C SER A 249 20.58 -9.11 -1.05
N GLY A 250 19.29 -9.28 -1.31
CA GLY A 250 18.65 -8.89 -2.57
C GLY A 250 18.64 -7.38 -2.78
N TYR A 251 18.30 -6.63 -1.72
CA TYR A 251 18.30 -5.18 -1.72
C TYR A 251 19.69 -4.56 -1.83
N GLY A 252 20.72 -5.25 -1.30
CA GLY A 252 22.11 -4.83 -1.37
C GLY A 252 22.58 -4.03 -0.16
N VAL A 253 22.04 -4.32 1.04
CA VAL A 253 22.46 -3.73 2.32
C VAL A 253 22.88 -4.84 3.30
N GLU A 254 23.81 -4.54 4.21
CA GLU A 254 24.22 -5.46 5.28
C GLU A 254 23.44 -5.20 6.58
N GLY A 255 23.01 -3.96 6.80
CA GLY A 255 22.28 -3.51 8.00
C GLY A 255 22.00 -2.03 7.93
N PHE A 256 21.51 -1.49 9.03
CA PHE A 256 21.14 -0.09 9.17
C PHE A 256 21.93 0.56 10.31
N THR A 257 22.21 1.85 10.18
CA THR A 257 22.75 2.68 11.27
C THR A 257 21.70 2.94 12.33
N GLU A 258 22.09 3.38 13.52
CA GLU A 258 21.15 3.76 14.58
C GLU A 258 20.15 4.84 14.12
N ALA A 259 20.60 5.83 13.33
CA ALA A 259 19.73 6.87 12.79
C ALA A 259 18.70 6.30 11.78
N GLU A 260 19.09 5.32 10.97
CA GLU A 260 18.21 4.63 10.04
C GLU A 260 17.19 3.76 10.75
N GLU A 261 17.61 3.01 11.79
CA GLU A 261 16.68 2.21 12.62
C GLU A 261 15.64 3.09 13.32
N ILE A 262 16.02 4.26 13.81
CA ILE A 262 15.10 5.23 14.40
C ILE A 262 14.11 5.74 13.33
N ARG A 263 14.55 6.05 12.10
CA ARG A 263 13.66 6.45 11.03
C ARG A 263 12.67 5.34 10.66
N ILE A 264 13.14 4.08 10.54
CA ILE A 264 12.28 2.92 10.31
C ILE A 264 11.22 2.80 11.41
N ALA A 265 11.59 2.98 12.67
CA ALA A 265 10.66 2.96 13.80
C ALA A 265 9.60 4.07 13.70
N LEU A 266 9.98 5.30 13.29
CA LEU A 266 9.02 6.38 13.05
C LEU A 266 8.02 6.05 11.93
N TYR A 267 8.46 5.39 10.83
CA TYR A 267 7.56 4.99 9.75
C TYR A 267 6.62 3.86 10.17
N ARG A 268 7.10 2.89 10.95
CA ARG A 268 6.27 1.85 11.57
C ARG A 268 5.24 2.45 12.54
N ALA A 269 5.65 3.41 13.37
CA ALA A 269 4.75 4.14 14.26
C ALA A 269 3.66 4.89 13.47
N TYR A 270 4.03 5.54 12.37
CA TYR A 270 3.08 6.21 11.48
C TYR A 270 2.05 5.22 10.87
N LEU A 271 2.50 4.06 10.37
CA LEU A 271 1.59 3.02 9.88
C LEU A 271 0.66 2.51 10.99
N CYS A 272 1.16 2.35 12.22
CA CYS A 272 0.30 1.99 13.36
C CYS A 272 -0.79 3.06 13.62
N LEU A 273 -0.47 4.36 13.53
CA LEU A 273 -1.46 5.43 13.65
C LEU A 273 -2.54 5.30 12.57
N VAL A 274 -2.15 5.11 11.31
CA VAL A 274 -3.09 4.91 10.20
C VAL A 274 -4.01 3.72 10.48
N MET A 275 -3.46 2.55 10.84
CA MET A 275 -4.22 1.32 11.12
C MET A 275 -5.19 1.45 12.31
N ILE A 276 -4.85 2.28 13.31
CA ILE A 276 -5.75 2.56 14.43
C ILE A 276 -6.93 3.43 13.98
N VAL A 277 -6.69 4.44 13.15
CA VAL A 277 -7.69 5.45 12.80
C VAL A 277 -8.62 4.99 11.67
N GLU A 278 -8.10 4.34 10.63
CA GLU A 278 -8.81 4.05 9.37
C GLU A 278 -10.08 3.20 9.52
N GLY A 279 -10.17 2.39 10.55
CA GLY A 279 -11.33 1.50 10.73
C GLY A 279 -12.63 2.23 11.12
N VAL A 280 -12.54 3.43 11.74
CA VAL A 280 -13.73 4.17 12.17
C VAL A 280 -14.49 4.75 10.98
N PRO A 281 -13.87 5.53 10.05
CA PRO A 281 -14.58 6.03 8.87
C PRO A 281 -15.08 4.90 7.96
N ARG A 282 -14.44 3.73 7.96
CA ARG A 282 -14.85 2.56 7.18
C ARG A 282 -16.00 1.77 7.82
N GLY A 283 -16.40 2.11 9.05
CA GLY A 283 -17.48 1.45 9.78
C GLY A 283 -17.12 0.09 10.35
N TYR A 284 -15.83 -0.20 10.55
CA TYR A 284 -15.39 -1.47 11.15
C TYR A 284 -15.71 -1.50 12.63
N ALA A 285 -16.32 -2.60 13.10
CA ALA A 285 -16.75 -2.79 14.47
C ALA A 285 -16.59 -4.27 14.91
N GLY A 286 -16.73 -4.50 16.21
CA GLY A 286 -16.71 -5.84 16.81
C GLY A 286 -15.35 -6.25 17.38
N GLU A 287 -15.30 -7.45 17.94
CA GLU A 287 -14.15 -7.96 18.70
C GLU A 287 -12.86 -8.04 17.88
N GLU A 288 -12.95 -8.41 16.60
CA GLU A 288 -11.79 -8.43 15.69
C GLU A 288 -11.18 -7.04 15.52
N ARG A 289 -12.02 -6.00 15.37
CA ARG A 289 -11.56 -4.63 15.28
C ARG A 289 -10.91 -4.17 16.58
N GLU A 290 -11.50 -4.48 17.73
CA GLU A 290 -10.94 -4.14 19.04
C GLU A 290 -9.59 -4.81 19.27
N ALA A 291 -9.46 -6.09 18.90
CA ALA A 291 -8.20 -6.81 18.99
C ALA A 291 -7.11 -6.20 18.09
N HIS A 292 -7.49 -5.83 16.86
CA HIS A 292 -6.62 -5.13 15.91
C HIS A 292 -6.12 -3.78 16.47
N VAL A 293 -7.01 -2.95 16.99
CA VAL A 293 -6.64 -1.67 17.59
C VAL A 293 -5.72 -1.85 18.80
N ARG A 294 -6.00 -2.83 19.68
CA ARG A 294 -5.11 -3.11 20.82
C ARG A 294 -3.71 -3.48 20.36
N PHE A 295 -3.61 -4.40 19.41
CA PHE A 295 -2.33 -4.81 18.84
C PHE A 295 -1.52 -3.64 18.27
N PHE A 296 -2.16 -2.76 17.46
CA PHE A 296 -1.46 -1.61 16.89
C PHE A 296 -1.11 -0.55 17.91
N ARG A 297 -1.88 -0.39 18.99
CA ARG A 297 -1.52 0.48 20.12
C ARG A 297 -0.29 -0.01 20.88
N GLU A 298 -0.18 -1.32 21.11
CA GLU A 298 0.99 -1.95 21.72
C GLU A 298 2.23 -1.74 20.84
N LYS A 299 2.13 -1.98 19.53
CA LYS A 299 3.22 -1.75 18.59
C LYS A 299 3.60 -0.27 18.45
N LEU A 300 2.63 0.63 18.46
CA LEU A 300 2.90 2.07 18.46
C LEU A 300 3.74 2.48 19.67
N ALA A 301 3.38 2.00 20.86
CA ALA A 301 4.15 2.28 22.07
C ALA A 301 5.59 1.73 21.97
N GLU A 302 5.75 0.48 21.51
CA GLU A 302 7.06 -0.16 21.28
C GLU A 302 7.94 0.68 20.34
N TYR A 303 7.41 1.12 19.18
CA TYR A 303 8.20 1.87 18.19
C TYR A 303 8.54 3.31 18.65
N LEU A 304 7.76 3.89 19.53
CA LEU A 304 8.02 5.25 20.07
C LEU A 304 8.96 5.24 21.28
N GLU A 305 9.21 4.09 21.90
CA GLU A 305 10.16 3.97 23.01
C GLU A 305 11.63 3.92 22.53
N LEU A 306 11.89 3.63 21.26
CA LEU A 306 13.22 3.49 20.63
C LEU A 306 13.98 4.82 20.51
#